data_db72f90b4d77363bba4dd318c353eb4b
#
_entry.id   db72f90b4d77363bba4dd318c353eb4b
#
_cell.length_a   1.000
_cell.length_b   1.000
_cell.length_c   1.000
_cell.angle_alpha   90.00
_cell.angle_beta   90.00
_cell.angle_gamma   90.00
#
_symmetry.space_group_name_H-M   'P 1'
#
loop_
_entity.id
_entity.type
_entity.pdbx_description
1 polymer ?
#
loop_
_entity_poly.entity_id
_entity_poly.type
_entity_poly.pdbx_seq_one_letter_code
_entity_poly.pdbx_strand_id
1 'polypeptide(L)'
;MSASVYTSFAFICRSCLASGYLGAQLPPETCLECGGGPLILHDELFDLSLAHIDCDAFYCSVEKRDYPDLHDQPVIVGGGERGVVAAACYVARRFGIRSAMPTWQAKRVCPSLVIIAQNGALSKNWLSNPGNDAAANPAGTAPVH
;
A
#
# COMPACT_ATOMS: atom_id res chain seq x y z
N MET A 1 -22.40 41.22 16.15
CA MET A 1 -22.40 39.99 16.93
C MET A 1 -22.03 38.86 15.94
N SER A 2 -20.74 38.56 15.85
CA SER A 2 -20.25 37.50 14.94
C SER A 2 -20.56 36.14 15.57
N ALA A 3 -21.40 35.36 14.90
CA ALA A 3 -21.62 33.96 15.26
C ALA A 3 -20.30 33.20 15.03
N SER A 4 -19.69 32.75 16.11
CA SER A 4 -18.54 31.85 16.08
C SER A 4 -19.04 30.54 15.47
N VAL A 5 -18.63 30.25 14.25
CA VAL A 5 -18.88 28.93 13.63
C VAL A 5 -18.04 27.92 14.38
N TYR A 6 -18.65 27.22 15.31
CA TYR A 6 -18.03 26.09 15.98
C TYR A 6 -17.89 24.93 14.97
N THR A 7 -16.75 24.82 14.35
CA THR A 7 -16.43 23.69 13.49
C THR A 7 -16.09 22.51 14.39
N SER A 8 -17.00 21.54 14.47
CA SER A 8 -16.67 20.23 15.06
C SER A 8 -15.90 19.41 14.03
N PHE A 9 -14.74 18.91 14.40
CA PHE A 9 -13.94 18.03 13.53
C PHE A 9 -14.23 16.58 13.89
N ALA A 10 -14.55 15.77 12.89
CA ALA A 10 -14.54 14.33 13.05
C ALA A 10 -13.08 13.83 13.10
N PHE A 11 -12.83 12.81 13.90
CA PHE A 11 -11.49 12.23 14.05
C PHE A 11 -11.51 10.70 14.00
N ILE A 12 -10.38 10.13 13.59
CA ILE A 12 -10.07 8.72 13.75
C ILE A 12 -8.60 8.57 14.16
N CYS A 13 -8.35 7.75 15.18
CA CYS A 13 -7.00 7.41 15.61
C CYS A 13 -6.41 6.31 14.72
N ARG A 14 -5.22 6.53 14.17
CA ARG A 14 -4.54 5.52 13.33
C ARG A 14 -4.04 4.31 14.13
N SER A 15 -3.90 4.43 15.45
CA SER A 15 -3.35 3.37 16.29
C SER A 15 -4.42 2.44 16.86
N CYS A 16 -5.50 2.98 17.44
CA CYS A 16 -6.55 2.19 18.07
C CYS A 16 -7.90 2.24 17.37
N LEU A 17 -8.01 3.02 16.27
CA LEU A 17 -9.23 3.23 15.49
C LEU A 17 -10.38 3.91 16.27
N ALA A 18 -10.11 4.42 17.47
CA ALA A 18 -11.08 5.26 18.17
C ALA A 18 -11.48 6.43 17.28
N SER A 19 -12.77 6.70 17.18
CA SER A 19 -13.33 7.70 16.29
C SER A 19 -14.48 8.46 16.95
N GLY A 20 -14.73 9.68 16.51
CA GLY A 20 -15.78 10.53 17.06
C GLY A 20 -15.67 11.96 16.59
N TYR A 21 -16.28 12.88 17.31
CA TYR A 21 -16.23 14.31 17.04
C TYR A 21 -15.48 15.04 18.16
N LEU A 22 -14.57 15.90 17.79
CA LEU A 22 -13.93 16.86 18.69
C LEU A 22 -14.74 18.16 18.66
N GLY A 23 -14.99 18.73 19.84
CA GLY A 23 -15.58 20.07 19.94
C GLY A 23 -14.64 21.15 19.39
N ALA A 24 -15.10 22.40 19.41
CA ALA A 24 -14.40 23.58 18.85
C ALA A 24 -13.04 23.93 19.53
N GLN A 25 -12.49 23.05 20.32
CA GLN A 25 -11.16 23.19 20.91
C GLN A 25 -10.09 22.70 19.94
N LEU A 26 -8.87 23.21 20.07
CA LEU A 26 -7.72 22.71 19.32
C LEU A 26 -7.62 21.18 19.47
N PRO A 27 -7.49 20.45 18.35
CA PRO A 27 -7.41 19.00 18.41
C PRO A 27 -6.19 18.59 19.23
N PRO A 28 -6.31 17.55 20.08
CA PRO A 28 -5.16 17.03 20.82
C PRO A 28 -4.11 16.46 19.87
N GLU A 29 -2.84 16.58 20.22
CA GLU A 29 -1.74 16.02 19.43
C GLU A 29 -1.74 14.48 19.41
N THR A 30 -2.35 13.88 20.43
CA THR A 30 -2.41 12.42 20.60
C THR A 30 -3.83 11.97 20.91
N CYS A 31 -4.10 10.72 20.66
CA CYS A 31 -5.39 10.10 20.95
C CYS A 31 -5.64 10.05 22.48
N LEU A 32 -6.81 10.52 22.90
CA LEU A 32 -7.21 10.52 24.32
C LEU A 32 -7.47 9.11 24.85
N GLU A 33 -7.79 8.13 23.98
CA GLU A 33 -8.08 6.76 24.37
C GLU A 33 -6.81 5.92 24.57
N CYS A 34 -5.85 6.00 23.64
CA CYS A 34 -4.67 5.14 23.67
C CYS A 34 -3.35 5.88 23.88
N GLY A 35 -3.36 7.22 23.93
CA GLY A 35 -2.15 8.04 24.01
C GLY A 35 -1.28 8.02 22.76
N GLY A 36 -1.63 7.22 21.75
CA GLY A 36 -0.91 7.13 20.47
C GLY A 36 -1.27 8.28 19.53
N GLY A 37 -0.42 8.55 18.57
CA GLY A 37 -0.67 9.56 17.53
C GLY A 37 -0.55 8.96 16.17
N PRO A 38 -0.66 9.74 15.08
CA PRO A 38 -1.45 10.95 14.96
C PRO A 38 -2.95 10.68 14.71
N LEU A 39 -3.77 11.66 14.99
CA LEU A 39 -5.19 11.64 14.62
C LEU A 39 -5.37 12.07 13.17
N ILE A 40 -6.27 11.41 12.45
CA ILE A 40 -6.81 11.89 11.18
C ILE A 40 -8.00 12.77 11.51
N LEU A 41 -7.99 14.01 11.04
CA LEU A 41 -9.04 15.00 11.27
C LEU A 41 -9.61 15.42 9.93
N HIS A 42 -10.91 15.38 9.80
CA HIS A 42 -11.62 15.87 8.62
C HIS A 42 -13.08 16.17 9.00
N ASP A 43 -13.62 17.26 8.52
CA ASP A 43 -15.00 17.68 8.81
C ASP A 43 -16.04 16.72 8.21
N GLU A 44 -15.74 16.13 7.05
CA GLU A 44 -16.62 15.19 6.34
C GLU A 44 -16.21 13.72 6.55
N LEU A 45 -15.41 13.40 7.57
CA LEU A 45 -14.80 12.06 7.74
C LEU A 45 -15.82 10.92 7.71
N PHE A 46 -16.99 11.13 8.31
CA PHE A 46 -18.05 10.11 8.37
C PHE A 46 -19.06 10.20 7.21
N ASP A 47 -18.94 11.23 6.38
CA ASP A 47 -19.77 11.40 5.17
C ASP A 47 -19.07 10.83 3.92
N LEU A 48 -17.78 10.48 4.03
CA LEU A 48 -17.02 9.87 2.94
C LEU A 48 -17.57 8.48 2.62
N SER A 49 -18.04 8.30 1.39
CA SER A 49 -18.62 7.04 0.90
C SER A 49 -17.75 6.34 -0.14
N LEU A 50 -16.63 6.97 -0.54
CA LEU A 50 -15.73 6.44 -1.54
C LEU A 50 -14.38 6.08 -0.92
N ALA A 51 -13.96 4.83 -1.08
CA ALA A 51 -12.64 4.34 -0.69
C ALA A 51 -11.78 4.10 -1.93
N HIS A 52 -10.56 4.63 -1.93
CA HIS A 52 -9.53 4.28 -2.92
C HIS A 52 -8.49 3.39 -2.25
N ILE A 53 -8.35 2.16 -2.77
CA ILE A 53 -7.40 1.17 -2.26
C ILE A 53 -6.40 0.87 -3.36
N ASP A 54 -5.11 1.03 -3.07
CA ASP A 54 -4.02 0.70 -3.96
C ASP A 54 -3.20 -0.47 -3.40
N CYS A 55 -2.81 -1.39 -4.28
CA CYS A 55 -2.00 -2.54 -3.90
C CYS A 55 -0.52 -2.20 -4.03
N ASP A 56 0.15 -2.02 -2.91
CA ASP A 56 1.58 -1.73 -2.87
C ASP A 56 2.43 -2.78 -3.59
N ALA A 57 3.28 -2.29 -4.50
CA ALA A 57 4.21 -3.12 -5.27
C ALA A 57 3.52 -4.34 -5.92
N PHE A 58 2.31 -4.17 -6.42
CA PHE A 58 1.39 -5.22 -6.86
C PHE A 58 2.07 -6.35 -7.62
N TYR A 59 2.78 -6.05 -8.71
CA TYR A 59 3.45 -7.09 -9.51
C TYR A 59 4.46 -7.90 -8.70
N CYS A 60 5.27 -7.23 -7.86
CA CYS A 60 6.23 -7.94 -7.01
C CYS A 60 5.53 -8.77 -5.93
N SER A 61 4.39 -8.32 -5.42
CA SER A 61 3.62 -9.05 -4.41
C SER A 61 3.01 -10.32 -4.98
N VAL A 62 2.52 -10.28 -6.22
CA VAL A 62 2.04 -11.46 -6.95
C VAL A 62 3.16 -12.47 -7.15
N GLU A 63 4.32 -12.03 -7.66
CA GLU A 63 5.47 -12.91 -7.88
C GLU A 63 5.96 -13.57 -6.57
N LYS A 64 6.02 -12.81 -5.49
CA LYS A 64 6.42 -13.35 -4.17
C LYS A 64 5.40 -14.31 -3.57
N ARG A 65 4.12 -14.15 -3.87
CA ARG A 65 3.06 -15.09 -3.49
C ARG A 65 3.26 -16.44 -4.20
N ASP A 66 3.53 -16.37 -5.51
CA ASP A 66 3.64 -17.56 -6.36
C ASP A 66 5.00 -18.25 -6.23
N TYR A 67 6.04 -17.51 -5.82
CA TYR A 67 7.40 -18.00 -5.60
C TYR A 67 7.90 -17.62 -4.19
N PRO A 68 7.62 -18.43 -3.15
CA PRO A 68 7.97 -18.11 -1.76
C PRO A 68 9.46 -17.85 -1.52
N ASP A 69 10.35 -18.47 -2.29
CA ASP A 69 11.81 -18.27 -2.21
C ASP A 69 12.24 -16.81 -2.48
N LEU A 70 11.36 -16.02 -3.10
CA LEU A 70 11.59 -14.60 -3.35
C LEU A 70 11.22 -13.71 -2.16
N HIS A 71 10.62 -14.25 -1.11
CA HIS A 71 10.00 -13.46 -0.05
C HIS A 71 10.95 -12.42 0.56
N ASP A 72 12.17 -12.84 0.88
CA ASP A 72 13.18 -11.98 1.53
C ASP A 72 14.18 -11.37 0.54
N GLN A 73 14.00 -11.63 -0.76
CA GLN A 73 14.90 -11.13 -1.78
C GLN A 73 14.50 -9.75 -2.32
N PRO A 74 15.48 -8.93 -2.74
CA PRO A 74 15.19 -7.71 -3.48
C PRO A 74 14.70 -8.06 -4.88
N VAL A 75 13.40 -7.83 -5.14
CA VAL A 75 12.72 -8.17 -6.39
C VAL A 75 12.19 -6.93 -7.06
N ILE A 76 12.40 -6.84 -8.35
CA ILE A 76 11.70 -5.90 -9.22
C ILE A 76 11.00 -6.65 -10.35
N VAL A 77 9.90 -6.07 -10.82
CA VAL A 77 9.25 -6.43 -12.07
C VAL A 77 9.49 -5.30 -13.06
N GLY A 78 9.94 -5.61 -14.25
CA GLY A 78 10.24 -4.57 -15.23
C GLY A 78 10.74 -5.12 -16.56
N GLY A 79 11.09 -4.22 -17.46
CA GLY A 79 11.72 -4.57 -18.73
C GLY A 79 13.16 -5.08 -18.52
N GLY A 80 13.68 -5.86 -19.50
CA GLY A 80 15.04 -6.36 -19.47
C GLY A 80 16.12 -5.27 -19.33
N GLU A 81 17.36 -5.56 -19.66
CA GLU A 81 18.53 -4.70 -19.39
C GLU A 81 18.38 -3.24 -19.84
N ARG A 82 17.66 -2.98 -20.94
CA ARG A 82 17.38 -1.63 -21.47
C ARG A 82 16.05 -1.05 -21.00
N GLY A 83 15.32 -1.76 -20.15
CA GLY A 83 14.02 -1.34 -19.64
C GLY A 83 14.11 -0.52 -18.36
N VAL A 84 12.93 -0.27 -17.80
CA VAL A 84 12.75 0.42 -16.52
C VAL A 84 12.04 -0.49 -15.52
N VAL A 85 12.22 -0.18 -14.26
CA VAL A 85 11.50 -0.80 -13.15
C VAL A 85 10.04 -0.40 -13.23
N ALA A 86 9.13 -1.36 -13.41
CA ALA A 86 7.69 -1.14 -13.33
C ALA A 86 7.21 -1.15 -11.87
N ALA A 87 7.68 -2.14 -11.10
CA ALA A 87 7.41 -2.24 -9.66
C ALA A 87 8.65 -2.71 -8.91
N ALA A 88 8.85 -2.21 -7.69
CA ALA A 88 9.92 -2.61 -6.79
C ALA A 88 9.34 -3.03 -5.44
N CYS A 89 9.69 -4.23 -4.95
CA CYS A 89 9.28 -4.68 -3.63
C CYS A 89 9.94 -3.86 -2.52
N TYR A 90 9.42 -3.96 -1.29
CA TYR A 90 9.95 -3.19 -0.16
C TYR A 90 11.43 -3.49 0.14
N VAL A 91 11.88 -4.73 -0.05
CA VAL A 91 13.29 -5.10 0.12
C VAL A 91 14.17 -4.36 -0.90
N ALA A 92 13.76 -4.31 -2.17
CA ALA A 92 14.47 -3.57 -3.20
C ALA A 92 14.46 -2.04 -2.95
N ARG A 93 13.35 -1.51 -2.43
CA ARG A 93 13.23 -0.07 -2.09
C ARG A 93 14.23 0.37 -1.01
N ARG A 94 14.68 -0.53 -0.11
CA ARG A 94 15.72 -0.22 0.89
C ARG A 94 17.07 0.13 0.25
N PHE A 95 17.35 -0.37 -0.95
CA PHE A 95 18.51 -0.03 -1.75
C PHE A 95 18.32 1.23 -2.60
N GLY A 96 17.20 1.96 -2.41
CA GLY A 96 16.89 3.17 -3.17
C GLY A 96 16.29 2.89 -4.56
N ILE A 97 15.92 1.64 -4.86
CA ILE A 97 15.32 1.28 -6.14
C ILE A 97 13.85 1.73 -6.15
N ARG A 98 13.44 2.39 -7.23
CA ARG A 98 12.08 2.94 -7.41
C ARG A 98 11.55 2.66 -8.81
N SER A 99 10.24 2.78 -8.97
CA SER A 99 9.60 2.73 -10.29
C SER A 99 10.19 3.79 -11.22
N ALA A 100 10.19 3.51 -12.49
CA ALA A 100 10.82 4.29 -13.58
C ALA A 100 12.36 4.36 -13.54
N MET A 101 13.05 3.78 -12.54
CA MET A 101 14.51 3.68 -12.54
C MET A 101 14.96 2.75 -13.67
N PRO A 102 16.01 3.09 -14.44
CA PRO A 102 16.61 2.18 -15.42
C PRO A 102 17.07 0.88 -14.75
N THR A 103 16.74 -0.26 -15.36
CA THR A 103 17.04 -1.60 -14.79
C THR A 103 18.55 -1.79 -14.56
N TRP A 104 19.40 -1.32 -15.48
CA TRP A 104 20.85 -1.36 -15.32
C TRP A 104 21.35 -0.59 -14.10
N GLN A 105 20.72 0.56 -13.80
CA GLN A 105 21.04 1.34 -12.61
C GLN A 105 20.61 0.62 -11.33
N ALA A 106 19.40 0.03 -11.32
CA ALA A 106 18.92 -0.77 -10.21
C ALA A 106 19.86 -1.95 -9.92
N LYS A 107 20.37 -2.63 -10.96
CA LYS A 107 21.32 -3.73 -10.81
C LYS A 107 22.68 -3.25 -10.26
N ARG A 108 23.11 -2.04 -10.59
CA ARG A 108 24.35 -1.45 -10.03
C ARG A 108 24.25 -1.20 -8.54
N VAL A 109 23.10 -0.70 -8.05
CA VAL A 109 22.93 -0.39 -6.61
C VAL A 109 22.63 -1.63 -5.78
N CYS A 110 22.07 -2.68 -6.41
CA CYS A 110 21.79 -3.97 -5.76
C CYS A 110 22.20 -5.13 -6.69
N PRO A 111 23.46 -5.63 -6.58
CA PRO A 111 23.94 -6.74 -7.42
C PRO A 111 23.15 -8.04 -7.26
N SER A 112 22.58 -8.29 -6.07
CA SER A 112 21.71 -9.45 -5.79
C SER A 112 20.27 -9.26 -6.27
N LEU A 113 19.94 -8.18 -6.96
CA LEU A 113 18.61 -7.87 -7.42
C LEU A 113 18.06 -8.96 -8.35
N VAL A 114 16.89 -9.49 -8.01
CA VAL A 114 16.12 -10.38 -8.87
C VAL A 114 15.24 -9.53 -9.79
N ILE A 115 15.39 -9.76 -11.09
CA ILE A 115 14.65 -9.05 -12.12
C ILE A 115 13.68 -10.03 -12.77
N ILE A 116 12.40 -9.75 -12.65
CA ILE A 116 11.33 -10.53 -13.27
C ILE A 116 10.80 -9.74 -14.45
N ALA A 117 10.80 -10.37 -15.62
CA ALA A 117 10.23 -9.74 -16.80
C ALA A 117 8.73 -9.51 -16.61
N GLN A 118 8.25 -8.35 -17.00
CA GLN A 118 6.83 -8.04 -16.98
C GLN A 118 6.11 -8.93 -18.01
N ASN A 119 5.63 -10.08 -17.57
CA ASN A 119 4.81 -10.95 -18.39
C ASN A 119 3.39 -10.40 -18.43
N GLY A 120 3.00 -9.82 -19.58
CA GLY A 120 1.61 -9.40 -19.80
C GLY A 120 0.59 -10.55 -19.67
N ALA A 121 1.06 -11.80 -19.60
CA ALA A 121 0.25 -12.99 -19.33
C ALA A 121 -0.21 -13.08 -17.87
N LEU A 122 0.60 -12.63 -16.87
CA LEU A 122 0.22 -12.68 -15.46
C LEU A 122 -0.93 -11.74 -15.16
N SER A 123 -0.92 -10.52 -15.71
CA SER A 123 -2.06 -9.60 -15.55
C SER A 123 -3.32 -10.11 -16.25
N LYS A 124 -3.19 -10.77 -17.38
CA LYS A 124 -4.32 -11.36 -18.11
C LYS A 124 -4.88 -12.60 -17.40
N ASN A 125 -4.02 -13.49 -16.91
CA ASN A 125 -4.44 -14.68 -16.18
C ASN A 125 -5.05 -14.33 -14.81
N TRP A 126 -4.54 -13.29 -14.15
CA TRP A 126 -5.10 -12.85 -12.87
C TRP A 126 -6.49 -12.22 -13.05
N LEU A 127 -6.66 -11.36 -14.07
CA LEU A 127 -7.94 -10.72 -14.39
C LEU A 127 -8.98 -11.69 -14.98
N SER A 128 -8.54 -12.79 -15.60
CA SER A 128 -9.43 -13.79 -16.22
C SER A 128 -9.70 -15.00 -15.32
N ASN A 129 -9.11 -15.07 -14.12
CA ASN A 129 -9.35 -16.17 -13.20
C ASN A 129 -10.56 -15.82 -12.29
N PRO A 130 -11.71 -16.52 -12.46
CA PRO A 130 -12.93 -16.24 -11.69
C PRO A 130 -12.78 -16.45 -10.18
N GLY A 131 -11.71 -17.10 -9.72
CA GLY A 131 -11.39 -17.26 -8.30
C GLY A 131 -10.71 -16.04 -7.66
N ASN A 132 -10.34 -15.01 -8.44
CA ASN A 132 -9.66 -13.81 -7.97
C ASN A 132 -10.59 -12.60 -7.77
N ASP A 133 -11.91 -12.80 -7.91
CA ASP A 133 -12.86 -11.75 -7.54
C ASP A 133 -12.67 -11.37 -6.08
N ALA A 134 -12.40 -10.11 -5.82
CA ALA A 134 -12.15 -9.56 -4.49
C ALA A 134 -13.29 -9.83 -3.49
N ALA A 135 -14.48 -10.17 -3.99
CA ALA A 135 -15.63 -10.59 -3.21
C ALA A 135 -15.62 -12.09 -2.80
N ALA A 136 -14.79 -12.93 -3.43
CA ALA A 136 -14.81 -14.37 -3.22
C ALA A 136 -13.82 -14.86 -2.14
N ASN A 137 -12.91 -14.00 -1.64
CA ASN A 137 -11.96 -14.40 -0.59
C ASN A 137 -11.91 -13.38 0.56
N PRO A 138 -12.93 -13.37 1.45
CA PRO A 138 -12.96 -12.46 2.60
C PRO A 138 -11.98 -12.83 3.72
N ALA A 139 -11.27 -13.93 3.63
CA ALA A 139 -10.27 -14.33 4.62
C ALA A 139 -9.11 -14.98 3.89
N GLY A 140 -7.96 -14.27 3.81
CA GLY A 140 -6.72 -14.77 3.22
C GLY A 140 -6.18 -16.04 3.89
N THR A 141 -6.85 -17.16 3.65
CA THR A 141 -6.32 -18.49 3.91
C THR A 141 -5.70 -18.99 2.61
N ALA A 142 -4.41 -18.74 2.44
CA ALA A 142 -3.63 -19.50 1.49
C ALA A 142 -3.74 -21.00 1.86
N PRO A 143 -3.96 -21.91 0.90
CA PRO A 143 -3.83 -23.34 1.17
C PRO A 143 -2.38 -23.61 1.52
N VAL A 144 -2.18 -24.14 2.73
CA VAL A 144 -0.90 -24.71 3.16
C VAL A 144 -0.76 -26.05 2.43
N HIS A 145 0.16 -26.11 1.50
CA HIS A 145 0.69 -27.39 0.99
C HIS A 145 2.18 -27.44 1.25
#